data_09a9285aad18afbbdf049cb75be41284
#
_entry.id   09a9285aad18afbbdf049cb75be41284
#
_cell.length_a   1.000
_cell.length_b   1.000
_cell.length_c   1.000
_cell.angle_alpha   90.00
_cell.angle_beta   90.00
_cell.angle_gamma   90.00
#
_symmetry.space_group_name_H-M   'P 1'
#
loop_
_entity.id
_entity.type
_entity.pdbx_description
1 polymer ?
#
loop_
_entity_poly.entity_id
_entity_poly.type
_entity_poly.pdbx_seq_one_letter_code
_entity_poly.pdbx_strand_id
1 'polypeptide(L)'
;MAQGNNDIPRLLPPFWPVDDQHGVGHVLLDGQPPSNPDQVVPLLVELAAQSEAMRSLQTAGGEFLSESAASALRGEMSEGLRELAELVDEESAELIRMRAKALSGAADHRETVVAIARKNIQPPLEIVCGPLCTWRMKTRAGLHSFLAATRDEENQKLLDALDDSLEGALDALRESLDTRGLEVPFKLPMNVTDLLLSAGEAAGHPKHFAYFMPEDEGVDGLPLKEQRTLYMRNVHIARYQVITIPLAEALLDGPMAAADAPIDETLMPWIRGHDHGHNLIVPETCYDDWMETLGIEPFMALQEAIADVYGFLMTISPTWLELTGVSRLDMSATHIAEMLHYLRRGPEFYGDPGAAFVELSFLAENGFVEIDEAGKISWDEDGFCRGMTALASALTEATVGAPDERGSEAFLARYGWPTETAAMRTWNRMSEELAGVPTSIAFYRPTDGGTAASATHAGQAVAS
;
A
#
# COMPACT_ATOMS: atom_id res chain seq x y z
N MET A 1 0.20 6.21 31.49
CA MET A 1 -0.84 7.01 30.83
C MET A 1 -0.15 8.20 30.22
N ALA A 2 0.30 8.06 28.99
CA ALA A 2 0.82 9.16 28.19
C ALA A 2 -0.40 9.90 27.64
N GLN A 3 -0.62 11.12 28.11
CA GLN A 3 -1.56 12.04 27.47
C GLN A 3 -1.00 12.32 26.08
N GLY A 4 -1.73 11.85 25.06
CA GLY A 4 -1.40 12.10 23.68
C GLY A 4 -1.30 13.60 23.44
N ASN A 5 -0.31 13.96 22.67
CA ASN A 5 -0.09 15.32 22.20
C ASN A 5 -1.23 15.70 21.23
N ASN A 6 -2.37 16.11 21.81
CA ASN A 6 -3.58 16.51 21.07
C ASN A 6 -3.54 17.97 20.61
N ASP A 7 -2.40 18.66 20.77
CA ASP A 7 -2.30 20.10 20.57
C ASP A 7 -1.70 20.52 19.23
N ILE A 8 -1.37 19.57 18.34
CA ILE A 8 -0.99 19.93 16.97
C ILE A 8 -2.29 20.13 16.18
N PRO A 9 -2.55 21.33 15.62
CA PRO A 9 -3.69 21.53 14.74
C PRO A 9 -3.58 20.54 13.59
N ARG A 10 -4.47 19.58 13.50
CA ARG A 10 -4.54 18.66 12.37
C ARG A 10 -5.02 19.47 11.18
N LEU A 11 -4.11 19.96 10.38
CA LEU A 11 -4.39 20.70 9.14
C LEU A 11 -5.07 19.81 8.08
N LEU A 12 -4.89 18.49 8.20
CA LEU A 12 -5.42 17.51 7.27
C LEU A 12 -6.38 16.55 7.97
N PRO A 13 -7.42 16.06 7.26
CA PRO A 13 -8.21 14.94 7.76
C PRO A 13 -7.27 13.78 8.11
N PRO A 14 -7.49 13.08 9.23
CA PRO A 14 -6.66 11.93 9.57
C PRO A 14 -6.75 10.89 8.45
N PHE A 15 -5.60 10.40 8.02
CA PHE A 15 -5.53 9.32 7.02
C PHE A 15 -6.21 8.05 7.53
N TRP A 16 -6.00 7.75 8.80
CA TRP A 16 -6.65 6.65 9.50
C TRP A 16 -8.00 7.08 10.05
N PRO A 17 -8.99 6.17 10.11
CA PRO A 17 -10.25 6.48 10.77
C PRO A 17 -9.98 6.92 12.21
N VAL A 18 -10.63 7.99 12.62
CA VAL A 18 -10.68 8.33 14.06
C VAL A 18 -11.50 7.27 14.79
N ASP A 19 -11.23 7.14 16.08
CA ASP A 19 -12.02 6.26 16.93
C ASP A 19 -13.52 6.55 16.75
N ASP A 20 -14.32 5.50 16.69
CA ASP A 20 -15.77 5.52 16.46
C ASP A 20 -16.24 5.86 15.04
N GLN A 21 -15.35 6.15 14.10
CA GLN A 21 -15.70 6.23 12.67
C GLN A 21 -15.49 4.87 12.01
N HIS A 22 -16.57 4.25 11.60
CA HIS A 22 -16.56 3.16 10.63
C HIS A 22 -17.60 3.45 9.56
N GLY A 23 -17.21 3.26 8.32
CA GLY A 23 -18.16 3.34 7.20
C GLY A 23 -19.12 2.17 7.28
N VAL A 24 -20.38 2.43 7.01
CA VAL A 24 -21.38 1.40 6.77
C VAL A 24 -21.64 1.41 5.28
N GLY A 25 -21.15 0.42 4.56
CA GLY A 25 -21.35 0.35 3.13
C GLY A 25 -20.60 -0.80 2.48
N HIS A 26 -21.14 -1.25 1.37
CA HIS A 26 -20.45 -2.17 0.48
C HIS A 26 -19.82 -1.35 -0.64
N VAL A 27 -18.58 -1.64 -0.93
CA VAL A 27 -17.91 -1.10 -2.10
C VAL A 27 -17.90 -2.19 -3.15
N LEU A 28 -18.65 -1.98 -4.21
CA LEU A 28 -18.58 -2.79 -5.41
C LEU A 28 -17.79 -2.03 -6.45
N LEU A 29 -16.69 -2.60 -6.90
CA LEU A 29 -15.83 -2.03 -7.92
C LEU A 29 -16.02 -2.76 -9.25
N ASP A 30 -15.68 -2.07 -10.34
CA ASP A 30 -15.62 -2.67 -11.66
C ASP A 30 -14.33 -3.52 -11.73
N GLY A 31 -14.44 -4.81 -11.48
CA GLY A 31 -13.38 -5.81 -11.61
C GLY A 31 -13.82 -6.94 -12.53
N GLN A 32 -12.92 -7.85 -12.80
CA GLN A 32 -13.24 -9.08 -13.54
C GLN A 32 -14.31 -9.86 -12.75
N PRO A 33 -15.46 -10.22 -13.35
CA PRO A 33 -16.47 -10.95 -12.61
C PRO A 33 -15.96 -12.36 -12.24
N PRO A 34 -16.33 -12.89 -11.08
CA PRO A 34 -16.01 -14.25 -10.71
C PRO A 34 -16.74 -15.25 -11.61
N SER A 35 -16.31 -16.50 -11.60
CA SER A 35 -17.10 -17.58 -12.21
C SER A 35 -18.51 -17.61 -11.62
N ASN A 36 -19.52 -17.84 -12.45
CA ASN A 36 -20.94 -17.85 -12.05
C ASN A 36 -21.43 -16.58 -11.33
N PRO A 37 -21.23 -15.38 -11.90
CA PRO A 37 -21.47 -14.12 -11.20
C PRO A 37 -22.91 -13.99 -10.67
N ASP A 38 -23.90 -14.53 -11.38
CA ASP A 38 -25.31 -14.46 -10.97
C ASP A 38 -25.60 -15.18 -9.64
N GLN A 39 -24.76 -16.14 -9.25
CA GLN A 39 -24.89 -16.88 -7.98
C GLN A 39 -23.88 -16.38 -6.94
N VAL A 40 -22.67 -16.10 -7.36
CA VAL A 40 -21.56 -15.71 -6.47
C VAL A 40 -21.75 -14.30 -5.92
N VAL A 41 -22.08 -13.31 -6.78
CA VAL A 41 -22.17 -11.90 -6.35
C VAL A 41 -23.23 -11.67 -5.27
N PRO A 42 -24.47 -12.22 -5.36
CA PRO A 42 -25.44 -12.06 -4.28
C PRO A 42 -24.94 -12.61 -2.93
N LEU A 43 -24.23 -13.74 -2.94
CA LEU A 43 -23.68 -14.33 -1.72
C LEU A 43 -22.53 -13.51 -1.16
N LEU A 44 -21.68 -12.94 -2.01
CA LEU A 44 -20.65 -11.99 -1.58
C LEU A 44 -21.26 -10.74 -0.90
N VAL A 45 -22.35 -10.21 -1.45
CA VAL A 45 -23.07 -9.06 -0.87
C VAL A 45 -23.68 -9.42 0.49
N GLU A 46 -24.22 -10.64 0.64
CA GLU A 46 -24.73 -11.10 1.94
C GLU A 46 -23.61 -11.24 2.99
N LEU A 47 -22.50 -11.88 2.63
CA LEU A 47 -21.31 -11.99 3.48
C LEU A 47 -20.76 -10.61 3.88
N ALA A 48 -20.78 -9.67 2.95
CA ALA A 48 -20.38 -8.29 3.23
C ALA A 48 -21.31 -7.62 4.25
N ALA A 49 -22.64 -7.77 4.11
CA ALA A 49 -23.60 -7.23 5.07
C ALA A 49 -23.42 -7.84 6.47
N GLN A 50 -23.15 -9.13 6.55
CA GLN A 50 -22.84 -9.83 7.81
C GLN A 50 -21.51 -9.32 8.39
N SER A 51 -20.52 -9.02 7.56
CA SER A 51 -19.24 -8.45 8.00
C SER A 51 -19.39 -7.04 8.57
N GLU A 52 -20.25 -6.20 7.96
CA GLU A 52 -20.60 -4.89 8.51
C GLU A 52 -21.26 -5.01 9.90
N ALA A 53 -22.21 -5.96 10.02
CA ALA A 53 -22.84 -6.25 11.29
C ALA A 53 -21.82 -6.72 12.35
N MET A 54 -20.87 -7.58 11.96
CA MET A 54 -19.78 -8.05 12.82
C MET A 54 -18.90 -6.90 13.29
N ARG A 55 -18.49 -6.02 12.37
CA ARG A 55 -17.65 -4.85 12.68
C ARG A 55 -18.38 -3.89 13.64
N SER A 56 -19.69 -3.70 13.45
CA SER A 56 -20.49 -2.84 14.33
C SER A 56 -20.62 -3.37 15.77
N LEU A 57 -20.34 -4.64 16.00
CA LEU A 57 -20.26 -5.23 17.33
C LEU A 57 -18.89 -5.04 18.02
N GLN A 58 -17.91 -4.49 17.32
CA GLN A 58 -16.58 -4.28 17.89
C GLN A 58 -16.38 -2.85 18.37
N THR A 59 -15.66 -2.71 19.48
CA THR A 59 -15.09 -1.44 19.91
C THR A 59 -13.97 -1.00 18.93
N ALA A 60 -13.48 0.21 19.07
CA ALA A 60 -12.30 0.68 18.36
C ALA A 60 -11.03 -0.17 18.61
N GLY A 61 -10.94 -0.82 19.77
CA GLY A 61 -9.85 -1.74 20.11
C GLY A 61 -10.03 -3.17 19.60
N GLY A 62 -11.13 -3.47 18.89
CA GLY A 62 -11.41 -4.79 18.35
C GLY A 62 -12.16 -5.75 19.29
N GLU A 63 -12.48 -5.32 20.50
CA GLU A 63 -13.23 -6.15 21.48
C GLU A 63 -14.71 -6.22 21.09
N PHE A 64 -15.33 -7.39 21.25
CA PHE A 64 -16.76 -7.54 20.96
C PHE A 64 -17.64 -7.05 22.11
N LEU A 65 -18.60 -6.18 21.81
CA LEU A 65 -19.62 -5.69 22.72
C LEU A 65 -20.60 -6.80 23.17
N SER A 66 -20.80 -7.81 22.34
CA SER A 66 -21.63 -8.96 22.61
C SER A 66 -21.04 -10.22 21.96
N GLU A 67 -20.40 -11.07 22.76
CA GLU A 67 -19.80 -12.30 22.26
C GLU A 67 -20.85 -13.29 21.71
N SER A 68 -22.05 -13.31 22.29
CA SER A 68 -23.13 -14.17 21.80
C SER A 68 -23.63 -13.76 20.42
N ALA A 69 -23.77 -12.44 20.16
CA ALA A 69 -24.14 -11.93 18.85
C ALA A 69 -23.02 -12.15 17.82
N ALA A 70 -21.78 -11.89 18.20
CA ALA A 70 -20.62 -12.15 17.35
C ALA A 70 -20.49 -13.64 16.98
N SER A 71 -20.74 -14.54 17.94
CA SER A 71 -20.72 -15.98 17.71
C SER A 71 -21.82 -16.44 16.75
N ALA A 72 -23.04 -15.88 16.85
CA ALA A 72 -24.11 -16.16 15.91
C ALA A 72 -23.74 -15.74 14.47
N LEU A 73 -23.27 -14.51 14.30
CA LEU A 73 -22.82 -14.00 13.00
C LEU A 73 -21.65 -14.81 12.42
N ARG A 74 -20.68 -15.21 13.24
CA ARG A 74 -19.59 -16.10 12.80
C ARG A 74 -20.13 -17.43 12.26
N GLY A 75 -21.17 -17.97 12.89
CA GLY A 75 -21.84 -19.18 12.40
C GLY A 75 -22.48 -18.98 11.04
N GLU A 76 -23.29 -17.94 10.87
CA GLU A 76 -23.96 -17.59 9.63
C GLU A 76 -22.94 -17.32 8.50
N MET A 77 -21.94 -16.50 8.74
CA MET A 77 -20.88 -16.22 7.76
C MET A 77 -20.09 -17.47 7.38
N SER A 78 -19.83 -18.37 8.33
CA SER A 78 -19.16 -19.64 8.06
C SER A 78 -20.00 -20.55 7.16
N GLU A 79 -21.33 -20.55 7.28
CA GLU A 79 -22.23 -21.26 6.40
C GLU A 79 -22.23 -20.64 5.01
N GLY A 80 -22.35 -19.32 4.90
CA GLY A 80 -22.25 -18.60 3.63
C GLY A 80 -20.93 -18.83 2.89
N LEU A 81 -19.80 -18.86 3.62
CA LEU A 81 -18.50 -19.20 3.02
C LEU A 81 -18.45 -20.64 2.50
N ARG A 82 -19.10 -21.60 3.18
CA ARG A 82 -19.18 -22.98 2.66
C ARG A 82 -20.03 -23.05 1.41
N GLU A 83 -21.15 -22.34 1.38
CA GLU A 83 -22.00 -22.26 0.19
C GLU A 83 -21.24 -21.61 -0.97
N LEU A 84 -20.50 -20.52 -0.72
CA LEU A 84 -19.64 -19.89 -1.72
C LEU A 84 -18.60 -20.87 -2.29
N ALA A 85 -18.00 -21.69 -1.44
CA ALA A 85 -17.01 -22.69 -1.85
C ALA A 85 -17.56 -23.78 -2.79
N GLU A 86 -18.87 -24.00 -2.84
CA GLU A 86 -19.50 -24.95 -3.79
C GLU A 86 -19.78 -24.32 -5.17
N LEU A 87 -19.65 -22.99 -5.30
CA LEU A 87 -19.98 -22.22 -6.50
C LEU A 87 -18.74 -21.78 -7.31
N VAL A 88 -17.55 -21.91 -6.73
CA VAL A 88 -16.31 -21.42 -7.30
C VAL A 88 -15.37 -22.59 -7.69
N ASP A 89 -14.24 -22.26 -8.30
CA ASP A 89 -13.20 -23.24 -8.62
C ASP A 89 -12.58 -23.87 -7.35
N GLU A 90 -11.90 -25.01 -7.51
CA GLU A 90 -11.39 -25.78 -6.36
C GLU A 90 -10.27 -25.06 -5.61
N GLU A 91 -9.43 -24.25 -6.29
CA GLU A 91 -8.35 -23.50 -5.63
C GLU A 91 -8.94 -22.43 -4.70
N SER A 92 -9.91 -21.65 -5.18
CA SER A 92 -10.68 -20.70 -4.38
C SER A 92 -11.44 -21.41 -3.27
N ALA A 93 -12.13 -22.50 -3.59
CA ALA A 93 -12.96 -23.27 -2.67
C ALA A 93 -12.15 -23.84 -1.50
N GLU A 94 -10.93 -24.32 -1.73
CA GLU A 94 -10.06 -24.83 -0.66
C GLU A 94 -9.77 -23.74 0.37
N LEU A 95 -9.33 -22.57 -0.07
CA LEU A 95 -8.98 -21.46 0.82
C LEU A 95 -10.22 -20.91 1.56
N ILE A 96 -11.35 -20.80 0.87
CA ILE A 96 -12.64 -20.38 1.46
C ILE A 96 -13.09 -21.35 2.55
N ARG A 97 -13.01 -22.66 2.31
CA ARG A 97 -13.35 -23.67 3.33
C ARG A 97 -12.42 -23.59 4.56
N MET A 98 -11.14 -23.27 4.36
CA MET A 98 -10.23 -23.07 5.49
C MET A 98 -10.65 -21.86 6.34
N ARG A 99 -10.98 -20.73 5.72
CA ARG A 99 -11.47 -19.53 6.40
C ARG A 99 -12.82 -19.77 7.11
N ALA A 100 -13.73 -20.51 6.49
CA ALA A 100 -14.99 -20.90 7.10
C ALA A 100 -14.79 -21.70 8.39
N LYS A 101 -13.83 -22.65 8.42
CA LYS A 101 -13.49 -23.40 9.63
C LYS A 101 -12.92 -22.52 10.73
N ALA A 102 -12.01 -21.59 10.38
CA ALA A 102 -11.44 -20.65 11.35
C ALA A 102 -12.52 -19.73 11.94
N LEU A 103 -13.40 -19.19 11.09
CA LEU A 103 -14.46 -18.28 11.51
C LEU A 103 -15.47 -18.96 12.45
N SER A 104 -15.81 -20.24 12.22
CA SER A 104 -16.68 -21.02 13.10
C SER A 104 -16.01 -21.48 14.41
N GLY A 105 -14.71 -21.23 14.57
CA GLY A 105 -13.93 -21.75 15.71
C GLY A 105 -13.60 -23.26 15.63
N ALA A 106 -13.85 -23.90 14.50
CA ALA A 106 -13.46 -25.28 14.25
C ALA A 106 -11.97 -25.46 13.91
N ALA A 107 -11.28 -24.36 13.62
CA ALA A 107 -9.84 -24.27 13.46
C ALA A 107 -9.33 -22.98 14.10
N ASP A 108 -8.07 -22.96 14.51
CA ASP A 108 -7.40 -21.74 15.00
C ASP A 108 -7.20 -20.76 13.84
N HIS A 109 -7.52 -19.48 14.08
CA HIS A 109 -7.42 -18.42 13.07
C HIS A 109 -5.97 -18.23 12.63
N ARG A 110 -5.05 -18.08 13.58
CA ARG A 110 -3.63 -17.84 13.29
C ARG A 110 -3.01 -19.00 12.48
N GLU A 111 -3.25 -20.24 12.92
CA GLU A 111 -2.77 -21.42 12.20
C GLU A 111 -3.35 -21.49 10.78
N THR A 112 -4.61 -21.12 10.62
CA THR A 112 -5.30 -21.14 9.33
C THR A 112 -4.71 -20.14 8.35
N VAL A 113 -4.54 -18.87 8.73
CA VAL A 113 -4.04 -17.83 7.81
C VAL A 113 -2.55 -18.06 7.47
N VAL A 114 -1.76 -18.59 8.40
CA VAL A 114 -0.40 -19.04 8.12
C VAL A 114 -0.39 -20.22 7.12
N ALA A 115 -1.29 -21.18 7.29
CA ALA A 115 -1.39 -22.29 6.35
C ALA A 115 -1.83 -21.85 4.95
N ILE A 116 -2.73 -20.87 4.85
CA ILE A 116 -3.15 -20.25 3.58
C ILE A 116 -1.94 -19.58 2.90
N ALA A 117 -1.20 -18.74 3.63
CA ALA A 117 -0.04 -18.04 3.08
C ALA A 117 1.03 -19.03 2.56
N ARG A 118 1.33 -20.07 3.34
CA ARG A 118 2.31 -21.11 2.98
C ARG A 118 1.92 -21.97 1.78
N LYS A 119 0.61 -22.09 1.48
CA LYS A 119 0.17 -22.78 0.26
C LYS A 119 0.60 -22.07 -1.01
N ASN A 120 0.80 -20.75 -0.94
CA ASN A 120 1.16 -19.93 -2.08
C ASN A 120 0.26 -20.17 -3.30
N ILE A 121 -1.03 -20.40 -3.07
CA ILE A 121 -2.04 -20.52 -4.11
C ILE A 121 -2.50 -19.12 -4.50
N GLN A 122 -2.63 -18.89 -5.78
CA GLN A 122 -3.19 -17.66 -6.34
C GLN A 122 -4.58 -17.96 -6.92
N PRO A 123 -5.63 -17.98 -6.08
CA PRO A 123 -6.95 -18.44 -6.52
C PRO A 123 -7.59 -17.41 -7.47
N PRO A 124 -8.44 -17.87 -8.42
CA PRO A 124 -9.23 -16.96 -9.26
C PRO A 124 -10.14 -16.01 -8.46
N LEU A 125 -10.63 -16.45 -7.30
CA LEU A 125 -11.36 -15.63 -6.33
C LEU A 125 -10.70 -15.71 -4.96
N GLU A 126 -10.07 -14.62 -4.53
CA GLU A 126 -9.51 -14.47 -3.20
C GLU A 126 -10.57 -13.91 -2.25
N ILE A 127 -10.75 -14.55 -1.10
CA ILE A 127 -11.61 -14.08 -0.02
C ILE A 127 -10.76 -13.88 1.23
N VAL A 128 -10.81 -12.68 1.80
CA VAL A 128 -10.35 -12.40 3.17
C VAL A 128 -11.56 -12.15 4.04
N CYS A 129 -11.70 -12.90 5.12
CA CYS A 129 -12.83 -12.79 6.04
C CYS A 129 -12.33 -13.02 7.47
N GLY A 130 -12.33 -11.97 8.27
CA GLY A 130 -11.82 -12.00 9.63
C GLY A 130 -11.16 -10.70 10.05
N PRO A 131 -10.39 -10.72 11.13
CA PRO A 131 -9.66 -9.53 11.59
C PRO A 131 -8.60 -9.13 10.56
N LEU A 132 -8.61 -7.86 10.16
CA LEU A 132 -7.49 -7.20 9.54
C LEU A 132 -6.89 -6.21 10.51
N CYS A 133 -5.57 -6.21 10.61
CA CYS A 133 -4.87 -5.28 11.46
C CYS A 133 -4.83 -3.92 10.81
N THR A 134 -5.36 -2.94 11.52
CA THR A 134 -5.36 -1.56 11.12
C THR A 134 -4.31 -0.82 11.93
N TRP A 135 -3.39 -0.16 11.23
CA TRP A 135 -2.46 0.75 11.88
C TRP A 135 -3.21 2.03 12.28
N ARG A 136 -3.35 2.25 13.59
CA ARG A 136 -3.91 3.46 14.17
C ARG A 136 -2.82 4.21 14.89
N MET A 137 -2.29 5.24 14.27
CA MET A 137 -1.15 6.02 14.79
C MET A 137 0.04 5.11 15.16
N LYS A 138 0.07 4.46 16.26
CA LYS A 138 1.14 3.55 16.73
C LYS A 138 0.59 2.24 17.27
N THR A 139 -0.71 2.03 17.15
CA THR A 139 -1.37 0.83 17.67
C THR A 139 -1.99 0.04 16.53
N ARG A 140 -1.85 -1.26 16.61
CA ARG A 140 -2.42 -2.22 15.67
C ARG A 140 -3.66 -2.84 16.30
N ALA A 141 -4.80 -2.75 15.63
CA ALA A 141 -6.05 -3.36 16.08
C ALA A 141 -6.61 -4.29 15.00
N GLY A 142 -6.90 -5.52 15.38
CA GLY A 142 -7.58 -6.49 14.53
C GLY A 142 -9.06 -6.20 14.45
N LEU A 143 -9.52 -5.55 13.37
CA LEU A 143 -10.90 -5.19 13.16
C LEU A 143 -11.50 -6.04 12.05
N HIS A 144 -12.73 -6.54 12.27
CA HIS A 144 -13.35 -7.44 11.31
C HIS A 144 -13.55 -6.78 9.96
N SER A 145 -13.14 -7.49 8.92
CA SER A 145 -13.19 -7.05 7.52
C SER A 145 -13.58 -8.20 6.61
N PHE A 146 -14.10 -7.85 5.45
CA PHE A 146 -14.35 -8.77 4.35
C PHE A 146 -13.84 -8.14 3.07
N LEU A 147 -13.06 -8.91 2.32
CA LEU A 147 -12.59 -8.55 0.98
C LEU A 147 -12.89 -9.72 0.04
N ALA A 148 -13.41 -9.40 -1.13
CA ALA A 148 -13.52 -10.33 -2.25
C ALA A 148 -12.83 -9.70 -3.45
N ALA A 149 -11.82 -10.38 -4.00
CA ALA A 149 -11.04 -9.90 -5.13
C ALA A 149 -10.87 -11.01 -6.17
N THR A 150 -10.90 -10.65 -7.44
CA THR A 150 -10.65 -11.59 -8.54
C THR A 150 -9.24 -11.41 -9.06
N ARG A 151 -8.59 -12.51 -9.42
CA ARG A 151 -7.24 -12.50 -9.99
C ARG A 151 -7.24 -11.82 -11.35
N ASP A 152 -6.27 -10.93 -11.56
CA ASP A 152 -5.97 -10.33 -12.85
C ASP A 152 -4.88 -11.14 -13.56
N GLU A 153 -5.31 -12.04 -14.43
CA GLU A 153 -4.42 -12.98 -15.14
C GLU A 153 -3.43 -12.28 -16.08
N GLU A 154 -3.80 -11.14 -16.66
CA GLU A 154 -2.94 -10.42 -17.59
C GLU A 154 -1.81 -9.72 -16.84
N ASN A 155 -2.15 -8.96 -15.81
CA ASN A 155 -1.16 -8.26 -14.99
C ASN A 155 -0.36 -9.22 -14.10
N GLN A 156 -0.92 -10.39 -13.73
CA GLN A 156 -0.14 -11.43 -13.07
C GLN A 156 0.99 -11.95 -13.96
N LYS A 157 0.75 -12.16 -15.25
CA LYS A 157 1.79 -12.56 -16.20
C LYS A 157 2.89 -11.50 -16.37
N LEU A 158 2.51 -10.22 -16.35
CA LEU A 158 3.49 -9.14 -16.38
C LEU A 158 4.35 -9.16 -15.10
N LEU A 159 3.73 -9.32 -13.93
CA LEU A 159 4.45 -9.43 -12.67
C LEU A 159 5.40 -10.62 -12.65
N ASP A 160 4.95 -11.80 -13.10
CA ASP A 160 5.77 -13.01 -13.19
C ASP A 160 6.98 -12.78 -14.12
N ALA A 161 6.79 -12.06 -15.21
CA ALA A 161 7.87 -11.73 -16.15
C ALA A 161 8.86 -10.70 -15.56
N LEU A 162 8.40 -9.71 -14.79
CA LEU A 162 9.27 -8.81 -14.02
C LEU A 162 10.12 -9.60 -13.02
N ASP A 163 9.51 -10.53 -12.31
CA ASP A 163 10.20 -11.40 -11.36
C ASP A 163 11.23 -12.31 -12.02
N ASP A 164 10.93 -12.85 -13.18
CA ASP A 164 11.87 -13.70 -13.92
C ASP A 164 13.06 -12.91 -14.47
N SER A 165 12.87 -11.61 -14.70
CA SER A 165 13.92 -10.70 -15.18
C SER A 165 14.62 -9.89 -14.08
N LEU A 166 14.30 -10.13 -12.80
CA LEU A 166 14.79 -9.38 -11.66
C LEU A 166 16.33 -9.27 -11.62
N GLU A 167 17.04 -10.35 -11.93
CA GLU A 167 18.51 -10.32 -11.89
C GLU A 167 19.10 -9.31 -12.90
N GLY A 168 18.47 -9.15 -14.07
CA GLY A 168 18.87 -8.12 -15.02
C GLY A 168 18.66 -6.69 -14.51
N ALA A 169 17.60 -6.45 -13.74
CA ALA A 169 17.37 -5.16 -13.08
C ALA A 169 18.37 -4.92 -11.94
N LEU A 170 18.70 -5.96 -11.17
CA LEU A 170 19.72 -5.88 -10.12
C LEU A 170 21.12 -5.63 -10.67
N ASP A 171 21.47 -6.20 -11.81
CA ASP A 171 22.77 -5.95 -12.47
C ASP A 171 22.90 -4.48 -12.88
N ALA A 172 21.85 -3.89 -13.45
CA ALA A 172 21.84 -2.46 -13.78
C ALA A 172 21.95 -1.58 -12.52
N LEU A 173 21.31 -1.98 -11.42
CA LEU A 173 21.40 -1.29 -10.15
C LEU A 173 22.82 -1.38 -9.55
N ARG A 174 23.42 -2.56 -9.54
CA ARG A 174 24.81 -2.79 -9.07
C ARG A 174 25.81 -1.95 -9.87
N GLU A 175 25.64 -1.86 -11.20
CA GLU A 175 26.48 -1.03 -12.05
C GLU A 175 26.31 0.46 -11.73
N SER A 176 25.08 0.93 -11.57
CA SER A 176 24.78 2.36 -11.29
C SER A 176 25.31 2.84 -9.94
N LEU A 177 25.37 1.95 -8.95
CA LEU A 177 25.83 2.26 -7.58
C LEU A 177 27.28 1.82 -7.29
N ASP A 178 27.98 1.26 -8.30
CA ASP A 178 29.33 0.69 -8.15
C ASP A 178 29.43 -0.30 -6.97
N THR A 179 28.40 -1.14 -6.80
CA THR A 179 28.33 -2.11 -5.72
C THR A 179 28.02 -3.51 -6.24
N ARG A 180 28.64 -4.54 -5.63
CA ARG A 180 28.46 -5.94 -6.02
C ARG A 180 27.63 -6.77 -5.04
N GLY A 181 27.28 -6.18 -3.91
CA GLY A 181 26.67 -6.92 -2.81
C GLY A 181 25.15 -6.79 -2.71
N LEU A 182 24.50 -6.08 -3.64
CA LEU A 182 23.06 -5.98 -3.64
C LEU A 182 22.42 -7.29 -4.14
N GLU A 183 21.54 -7.86 -3.36
CA GLU A 183 20.79 -9.05 -3.72
C GLU A 183 19.36 -9.01 -3.14
N VAL A 184 18.43 -9.64 -3.84
CA VAL A 184 17.10 -9.94 -3.33
C VAL A 184 17.07 -11.46 -3.01
N PRO A 185 17.20 -11.85 -1.75
CA PRO A 185 17.43 -13.25 -1.38
C PRO A 185 16.25 -14.16 -1.65
N PHE A 186 15.05 -13.57 -1.79
CA PHE A 186 13.82 -14.28 -2.15
C PHE A 186 12.83 -13.30 -2.76
N LYS A 187 11.97 -13.82 -3.63
CA LYS A 187 10.86 -13.06 -4.21
C LYS A 187 9.64 -13.26 -3.30
N LEU A 188 9.11 -12.17 -2.75
CA LEU A 188 7.86 -12.23 -2.01
C LEU A 188 6.73 -12.51 -3.01
N PRO A 189 5.93 -13.58 -2.83
CA PRO A 189 4.80 -13.84 -3.72
C PRO A 189 3.82 -12.67 -3.68
N MET A 190 3.42 -12.19 -4.86
CA MET A 190 2.40 -11.15 -5.00
C MET A 190 1.26 -11.67 -5.88
N ASN A 191 0.04 -11.57 -5.38
CA ASN A 191 -1.17 -11.88 -6.12
C ASN A 191 -1.75 -10.58 -6.66
N VAL A 192 -1.81 -10.43 -7.98
CA VAL A 192 -2.43 -9.29 -8.64
C VAL A 192 -3.92 -9.54 -8.77
N THR A 193 -4.71 -8.67 -8.18
CA THR A 193 -6.16 -8.81 -8.12
C THR A 193 -6.87 -7.51 -8.41
N ASP A 194 -8.15 -7.62 -8.80
CA ASP A 194 -9.10 -6.52 -8.78
C ASP A 194 -10.07 -6.73 -7.62
N LEU A 195 -10.15 -5.76 -6.71
CA LEU A 195 -11.12 -5.78 -5.64
C LEU A 195 -12.53 -5.69 -6.20
N LEU A 196 -13.37 -6.66 -5.87
CA LEU A 196 -14.80 -6.64 -6.23
C LEU A 196 -15.63 -5.99 -5.14
N LEU A 197 -15.37 -6.38 -3.90
CA LEU A 197 -16.18 -5.98 -2.76
C LEU A 197 -15.34 -5.87 -1.50
N SER A 198 -15.62 -4.85 -0.72
CA SER A 198 -15.02 -4.63 0.59
C SER A 198 -16.10 -4.28 1.61
N ALA A 199 -15.99 -4.79 2.83
CA ALA A 199 -16.92 -4.56 3.92
C ALA A 199 -16.23 -4.56 5.28
N GLY A 200 -16.91 -4.07 6.31
CA GLY A 200 -16.35 -3.90 7.64
C GLY A 200 -15.33 -2.78 7.70
N GLU A 201 -14.28 -2.94 8.49
CA GLU A 201 -13.24 -1.91 8.63
C GLU A 201 -12.57 -1.55 7.29
N ALA A 202 -12.37 -2.53 6.42
CA ALA A 202 -11.74 -2.32 5.12
C ALA A 202 -12.57 -1.44 4.18
N ALA A 203 -13.91 -1.46 4.30
CA ALA A 203 -14.79 -0.63 3.46
C ALA A 203 -14.81 0.83 3.91
N GLY A 204 -14.80 1.08 5.23
CA GLY A 204 -14.85 2.44 5.76
C GLY A 204 -13.67 3.29 5.35
N HIS A 205 -12.52 2.68 5.24
CA HIS A 205 -11.32 3.32 4.75
C HIS A 205 -10.49 2.27 4.02
N PRO A 206 -10.63 2.14 2.69
CA PRO A 206 -9.71 1.34 1.90
C PRO A 206 -8.29 1.93 2.05
N LYS A 207 -7.60 1.44 3.04
CA LYS A 207 -6.36 1.99 3.57
C LYS A 207 -5.21 1.66 2.66
N HIS A 208 -5.31 0.47 2.06
CA HIS A 208 -4.24 -0.10 1.29
C HIS A 208 -4.79 -0.65 -0.02
N PHE A 209 -4.04 -0.48 -1.05
CA PHE A 209 -4.18 -1.22 -2.30
C PHE A 209 -3.35 -2.52 -2.28
N ALA A 210 -2.58 -2.74 -1.23
CA ALA A 210 -1.83 -3.96 -0.96
C ALA A 210 -1.93 -4.36 0.51
N TYR A 211 -2.00 -5.65 0.78
CA TYR A 211 -1.98 -6.25 2.12
C TYR A 211 -0.90 -7.31 2.18
N PHE A 212 -0.15 -7.32 3.29
CA PHE A 212 0.86 -8.35 3.57
C PHE A 212 0.24 -9.48 4.40
N MET A 213 0.02 -10.61 3.75
CA MET A 213 -0.64 -11.75 4.38
C MET A 213 0.38 -12.78 4.86
N PRO A 214 0.28 -13.31 6.07
CA PRO A 214 -0.82 -13.15 7.03
C PRO A 214 -0.55 -12.10 8.11
N GLU A 215 0.45 -11.23 7.92
CA GLU A 215 0.79 -10.20 8.91
C GLU A 215 -0.39 -9.26 9.16
N ASP A 216 -1.03 -8.75 8.11
CA ASP A 216 -2.21 -7.91 8.23
C ASP A 216 -3.44 -8.65 8.78
N GLU A 217 -3.42 -9.96 8.83
CA GLU A 217 -4.43 -10.78 9.54
C GLU A 217 -4.07 -11.05 11.02
N GLY A 218 -3.10 -10.32 11.57
CA GLY A 218 -2.72 -10.35 12.99
C GLY A 218 -1.65 -11.38 13.35
N VAL A 219 -0.88 -11.84 12.38
CA VAL A 219 0.19 -12.83 12.61
C VAL A 219 1.55 -12.17 12.50
N ASP A 220 2.07 -11.68 13.63
CA ASP A 220 3.39 -11.07 13.70
C ASP A 220 4.54 -12.11 13.75
N GLY A 221 5.72 -11.69 13.30
CA GLY A 221 6.98 -12.41 13.49
C GLY A 221 7.18 -13.61 12.57
N LEU A 222 6.44 -13.72 11.49
CA LEU A 222 6.74 -14.68 10.44
C LEU A 222 7.90 -14.19 9.58
N PRO A 223 8.79 -15.09 9.13
CA PRO A 223 9.76 -14.74 8.12
C PRO A 223 9.07 -14.19 6.85
N LEU A 224 9.61 -13.14 6.25
CA LEU A 224 9.07 -12.56 5.02
C LEU A 224 8.81 -13.61 3.92
N LYS A 225 9.69 -14.58 3.75
CA LYS A 225 9.53 -15.69 2.78
C LYS A 225 8.28 -16.56 2.99
N GLU A 226 7.60 -16.44 4.13
CA GLU A 226 6.37 -17.14 4.46
C GLU A 226 5.14 -16.23 4.35
N GLN A 227 5.34 -15.03 3.84
CA GLN A 227 4.29 -14.04 3.58
C GLN A 227 4.01 -13.94 2.09
N ARG A 228 2.92 -13.26 1.75
CA ARG A 228 2.55 -12.91 0.37
C ARG A 228 1.88 -11.54 0.34
N THR A 229 2.02 -10.82 -0.75
CA THR A 229 1.29 -9.58 -0.98
C THR A 229 -0.01 -9.87 -1.73
N LEU A 230 -1.13 -9.35 -1.25
CA LEU A 230 -2.38 -9.23 -1.98
C LEU A 230 -2.47 -7.81 -2.54
N TYR A 231 -2.23 -7.65 -3.83
CA TYR A 231 -2.24 -6.35 -4.50
C TYR A 231 -3.55 -6.14 -5.25
N MET A 232 -4.27 -5.06 -4.93
CA MET A 232 -5.54 -4.67 -5.54
C MET A 232 -5.32 -3.56 -6.55
N ARG A 233 -5.07 -3.93 -7.79
CA ARG A 233 -4.70 -3.05 -8.89
C ARG A 233 -5.72 -1.93 -9.14
N ASN A 234 -6.99 -2.28 -9.23
CA ASN A 234 -8.07 -1.31 -9.50
C ASN A 234 -8.21 -0.26 -8.38
N VAL A 235 -7.93 -0.62 -7.13
CA VAL A 235 -7.90 0.32 -6.00
C VAL A 235 -6.73 1.28 -6.14
N HIS A 236 -5.56 0.79 -6.52
CA HIS A 236 -4.38 1.61 -6.75
C HIS A 236 -4.60 2.61 -7.89
N ILE A 237 -5.12 2.14 -9.03
CA ILE A 237 -5.48 2.99 -10.17
C ILE A 237 -6.47 4.08 -9.76
N ALA A 238 -7.55 3.71 -9.07
CA ALA A 238 -8.56 4.66 -8.64
C ALA A 238 -7.99 5.70 -7.66
N ARG A 239 -7.13 5.29 -6.72
CA ARG A 239 -6.42 6.21 -5.83
C ARG A 239 -5.50 7.16 -6.61
N TYR A 240 -4.73 6.64 -7.54
CA TYR A 240 -3.84 7.43 -8.38
C TYR A 240 -4.60 8.49 -9.15
N GLN A 241 -5.72 8.13 -9.77
CA GLN A 241 -6.57 9.05 -10.53
C GLN A 241 -7.21 10.13 -9.67
N VAL A 242 -7.71 9.78 -8.47
CA VAL A 242 -8.51 10.70 -7.65
C VAL A 242 -7.65 11.56 -6.72
N ILE A 243 -6.48 11.10 -6.34
CA ILE A 243 -5.61 11.78 -5.37
C ILE A 243 -4.29 12.18 -6.01
N THR A 244 -3.56 11.22 -6.57
CA THR A 244 -2.18 11.43 -7.00
C THR A 244 -2.10 12.39 -8.20
N ILE A 245 -2.91 12.19 -9.24
CA ILE A 245 -2.94 13.10 -10.40
C ILE A 245 -3.27 14.55 -10.00
N PRO A 246 -4.37 14.84 -9.26
CA PRO A 246 -4.65 16.21 -8.84
C PRO A 246 -3.54 16.88 -8.03
N LEU A 247 -2.82 16.11 -7.18
CA LEU A 247 -1.66 16.65 -6.46
C LEU A 247 -0.51 16.96 -7.41
N ALA A 248 -0.20 16.04 -8.30
CA ALA A 248 0.86 16.21 -9.28
C ALA A 248 0.62 17.41 -10.20
N GLU A 249 -0.61 17.56 -10.74
CA GLU A 249 -0.99 18.70 -11.56
C GLU A 249 -0.89 20.05 -10.83
N ALA A 250 -1.18 20.06 -9.53
CA ALA A 250 -1.10 21.29 -8.73
C ALA A 250 0.32 21.68 -8.31
N LEU A 251 1.22 20.70 -8.17
CA LEU A 251 2.51 20.87 -7.55
C LEU A 251 3.70 20.73 -8.49
N LEU A 252 3.56 19.99 -9.60
CA LEU A 252 4.67 19.76 -10.53
C LEU A 252 4.61 20.77 -11.69
N ASP A 253 5.75 21.45 -11.91
CA ASP A 253 6.04 22.16 -13.14
C ASP A 253 7.07 21.33 -13.92
N GLY A 254 6.65 20.69 -15.00
CA GLY A 254 7.52 19.81 -15.80
C GLY A 254 6.71 18.78 -16.59
N PRO A 255 7.37 17.84 -17.20
CA PRO A 255 6.69 16.82 -17.99
C PRO A 255 5.84 15.91 -17.09
N MET A 256 4.55 16.10 -17.10
CA MET A 256 3.59 15.14 -16.58
C MET A 256 3.25 14.13 -17.70
N ALA A 257 4.23 13.31 -18.05
CA ALA A 257 4.08 12.33 -19.11
C ALA A 257 3.09 11.20 -18.75
N ALA A 258 2.80 11.00 -17.48
CA ALA A 258 1.78 10.07 -17.00
C ALA A 258 0.37 10.29 -17.59
N ALA A 259 0.18 11.38 -18.36
CA ALA A 259 -1.05 11.59 -19.14
C ALA A 259 -1.11 10.75 -20.42
N ASP A 260 0.01 10.25 -20.92
CA ASP A 260 0.09 9.54 -22.20
C ASP A 260 0.26 8.02 -22.03
N ALA A 261 0.95 7.56 -20.97
CA ALA A 261 1.04 6.13 -20.67
C ALA A 261 -0.23 5.67 -19.89
N PRO A 262 -0.78 4.48 -20.22
CA PRO A 262 -1.79 3.87 -19.38
C PRO A 262 -1.29 3.74 -17.93
N ILE A 263 -2.05 4.27 -16.98
CA ILE A 263 -1.66 4.31 -15.56
C ILE A 263 -1.34 2.92 -15.01
N ASP A 264 -2.06 1.92 -15.45
CA ASP A 264 -1.88 0.52 -15.06
C ASP A 264 -0.55 -0.06 -15.54
N GLU A 265 0.01 0.42 -16.66
CA GLU A 265 1.31 -0.02 -17.14
C GLU A 265 2.48 0.52 -16.29
N THR A 266 2.33 1.67 -15.64
CA THR A 266 3.37 2.27 -14.79
C THR A 266 3.26 1.82 -13.33
N LEU A 267 2.05 1.65 -12.79
CA LEU A 267 1.85 1.33 -11.38
C LEU A 267 2.27 -0.10 -11.02
N MET A 268 2.11 -1.05 -11.95
CA MET A 268 2.52 -2.44 -11.70
C MET A 268 4.04 -2.59 -11.50
N PRO A 269 4.91 -2.13 -12.42
CA PRO A 269 6.35 -2.19 -12.19
C PRO A 269 6.77 -1.32 -10.99
N TRP A 270 6.10 -0.18 -10.74
CA TRP A 270 6.40 0.67 -9.59
C TRP A 270 6.21 -0.08 -8.27
N ILE A 271 5.03 -0.66 -8.02
CA ILE A 271 4.76 -1.40 -6.78
C ILE A 271 5.64 -2.65 -6.66
N ARG A 272 5.92 -3.34 -7.77
CA ARG A 272 6.79 -4.51 -7.72
C ARG A 272 8.23 -4.15 -7.41
N GLY A 273 8.72 -3.05 -7.95
CA GLY A 273 10.04 -2.50 -7.62
C GLY A 273 10.16 -2.17 -6.14
N HIS A 274 9.17 -1.45 -5.60
CA HIS A 274 9.07 -1.13 -4.17
C HIS A 274 9.09 -2.40 -3.28
N ASP A 275 8.27 -3.40 -3.61
CA ASP A 275 8.22 -4.68 -2.89
C ASP A 275 9.59 -5.41 -2.88
N HIS A 276 10.30 -5.40 -4.01
CA HIS A 276 11.66 -5.92 -4.08
C HIS A 276 12.66 -5.08 -3.28
N GLY A 277 12.45 -3.76 -3.26
CA GLY A 277 13.25 -2.84 -2.46
C GLY A 277 13.23 -3.17 -0.97
N HIS A 278 12.08 -3.57 -0.42
CA HIS A 278 11.98 -4.06 0.96
C HIS A 278 12.79 -5.33 1.23
N ASN A 279 12.97 -6.16 0.22
CA ASN A 279 13.69 -7.42 0.33
C ASN A 279 15.17 -7.30 -0.08
N LEU A 280 15.63 -6.11 -0.46
CA LEU A 280 16.99 -5.88 -0.88
C LEU A 280 17.94 -5.95 0.32
N ILE A 281 18.96 -6.78 0.23
CA ILE A 281 20.04 -6.79 1.19
C ILE A 281 21.13 -5.83 0.72
N VAL A 282 21.35 -4.79 1.52
CA VAL A 282 22.51 -3.91 1.36
C VAL A 282 23.66 -4.51 2.17
N PRO A 283 24.86 -4.68 1.59
CA PRO A 283 25.98 -5.26 2.30
C PRO A 283 26.27 -4.52 3.60
N GLU A 284 26.61 -5.29 4.64
CA GLU A 284 27.03 -4.79 5.96
C GLU A 284 25.94 -3.97 6.70
N THR A 285 24.68 -4.09 6.31
CA THR A 285 23.57 -3.40 6.97
C THR A 285 23.13 -4.13 8.24
N CYS A 286 22.95 -3.36 9.33
CA CYS A 286 22.48 -3.84 10.63
C CYS A 286 21.07 -3.33 10.94
N TYR A 287 20.05 -3.91 10.34
CA TYR A 287 18.65 -3.44 10.49
C TYR A 287 18.14 -3.46 11.95
N ASP A 288 18.49 -4.47 12.73
CA ASP A 288 18.08 -4.56 14.14
C ASP A 288 18.69 -3.42 14.97
N ASP A 289 19.96 -3.09 14.72
CA ASP A 289 20.65 -2.02 15.43
C ASP A 289 20.06 -0.64 15.10
N TRP A 290 19.53 -0.46 13.88
CA TRP A 290 18.88 0.80 13.48
C TRP A 290 17.59 1.03 14.26
N MET A 291 16.74 0.01 14.37
CA MET A 291 15.47 0.15 15.09
C MET A 291 15.70 0.45 16.57
N GLU A 292 16.75 -0.11 17.18
CA GLU A 292 17.12 0.21 18.56
C GLU A 292 17.67 1.64 18.72
N THR A 293 18.47 2.10 17.76
CA THR A 293 19.13 3.42 17.85
C THR A 293 18.22 4.56 17.43
N LEU A 294 17.53 4.41 16.31
CA LEU A 294 16.71 5.48 15.71
C LEU A 294 15.31 5.57 16.32
N GLY A 295 14.82 4.48 16.89
CA GLY A 295 13.39 4.30 17.19
C GLY A 295 12.58 3.90 15.95
N ILE A 296 11.38 3.39 16.17
CA ILE A 296 10.58 2.74 15.13
C ILE A 296 10.20 3.67 13.98
N GLU A 297 9.84 4.92 14.24
CA GLU A 297 9.35 5.84 13.20
C GLU A 297 10.43 6.30 12.22
N PRO A 298 11.57 6.82 12.69
CA PRO A 298 12.68 7.16 11.80
C PRO A 298 13.23 5.93 11.05
N PHE A 299 13.28 4.78 11.72
CA PHE A 299 13.69 3.52 11.12
C PHE A 299 12.75 3.13 9.95
N MET A 300 11.42 3.20 10.15
CA MET A 300 10.47 2.90 9.09
C MET A 300 10.58 3.89 7.92
N ALA A 301 10.73 5.19 8.19
CA ALA A 301 10.93 6.16 7.11
C ALA A 301 12.18 5.87 6.28
N LEU A 302 13.26 5.39 6.90
CA LEU A 302 14.47 5.02 6.20
C LEU A 302 14.30 3.73 5.39
N GLN A 303 13.58 2.75 5.93
CA GLN A 303 13.25 1.49 5.25
C GLN A 303 12.38 1.70 4.02
N GLU A 304 11.35 2.54 4.14
CA GLU A 304 10.47 2.90 3.02
C GLU A 304 11.25 3.70 1.96
N ALA A 305 12.12 4.64 2.36
CA ALA A 305 12.97 5.36 1.41
C ALA A 305 13.93 4.43 0.65
N ILE A 306 14.46 3.41 1.30
CA ILE A 306 15.25 2.37 0.64
C ILE A 306 14.38 1.62 -0.37
N ALA A 307 13.20 1.17 0.03
CA ALA A 307 12.30 0.43 -0.83
C ALA A 307 11.88 1.25 -2.07
N ASP A 308 11.51 2.49 -1.87
CA ASP A 308 11.11 3.41 -2.93
C ASP A 308 12.26 3.72 -3.90
N VAL A 309 13.40 4.11 -3.39
CA VAL A 309 14.54 4.57 -4.21
C VAL A 309 15.16 3.43 -5.00
N TYR A 310 15.45 2.30 -4.36
CA TYR A 310 16.01 1.15 -5.06
C TYR A 310 14.97 0.49 -5.97
N GLY A 311 13.70 0.47 -5.53
CA GLY A 311 12.56 0.03 -6.34
C GLY A 311 12.46 0.85 -7.63
N PHE A 312 12.48 2.18 -7.53
CA PHE A 312 12.48 3.06 -8.69
C PHE A 312 13.64 2.76 -9.65
N LEU A 313 14.86 2.64 -9.14
CA LEU A 313 16.03 2.35 -10.00
C LEU A 313 15.92 1.01 -10.71
N MET A 314 15.29 0.00 -10.10
CA MET A 314 14.96 -1.26 -10.78
C MET A 314 13.93 -1.04 -11.88
N THR A 315 12.89 -0.23 -11.66
CA THR A 315 11.85 0.03 -12.68
C THR A 315 12.36 0.74 -13.91
N ILE A 316 13.38 1.59 -13.78
CA ILE A 316 14.01 2.29 -14.92
C ILE A 316 15.19 1.53 -15.50
N SER A 317 15.45 0.29 -15.07
CA SER A 317 16.48 -0.55 -15.68
C SER A 317 16.12 -0.86 -17.16
N PRO A 318 17.11 -0.97 -18.05
CA PRO A 318 16.84 -1.31 -19.45
C PRO A 318 15.99 -2.58 -19.60
N THR A 319 16.22 -3.57 -18.75
CA THR A 319 15.50 -4.84 -18.77
C THR A 319 14.00 -4.66 -18.49
N TRP A 320 13.63 -3.88 -17.48
CA TRP A 320 12.22 -3.69 -17.12
C TRP A 320 11.52 -2.70 -18.05
N LEU A 321 12.21 -1.66 -18.53
CA LEU A 321 11.66 -0.74 -19.52
C LEU A 321 11.38 -1.45 -20.87
N GLU A 322 12.26 -2.37 -21.31
CA GLU A 322 12.01 -3.18 -22.51
C GLU A 322 10.81 -4.12 -22.31
N LEU A 323 10.71 -4.73 -21.14
CA LEU A 323 9.64 -5.69 -20.82
C LEU A 323 8.26 -5.02 -20.73
N THR A 324 8.19 -3.85 -20.11
CA THR A 324 6.94 -3.12 -19.91
C THR A 324 6.55 -2.24 -21.09
N GLY A 325 7.51 -1.84 -21.90
CA GLY A 325 7.30 -0.84 -22.96
C GLY A 325 7.11 0.60 -22.45
N VAL A 326 7.19 0.81 -21.14
CA VAL A 326 7.04 2.12 -20.49
C VAL A 326 8.33 2.92 -20.64
N SER A 327 8.23 4.23 -20.84
CA SER A 327 9.41 5.08 -20.92
C SER A 327 9.99 5.39 -19.52
N ARG A 328 11.29 5.72 -19.49
CA ARG A 328 11.93 6.19 -18.25
C ARG A 328 11.28 7.47 -17.72
N LEU A 329 10.80 8.33 -18.63
CA LEU A 329 10.07 9.56 -18.27
C LEU A 329 8.75 9.23 -17.57
N ASP A 330 7.96 8.28 -18.08
CA ASP A 330 6.69 7.88 -17.46
C ASP A 330 6.91 7.28 -16.07
N MET A 331 7.94 6.43 -15.91
CA MET A 331 8.29 5.88 -14.60
C MET A 331 8.73 6.97 -13.61
N SER A 332 9.52 7.95 -14.07
CA SER A 332 9.94 9.08 -13.23
C SER A 332 8.77 9.95 -12.83
N ALA A 333 7.86 10.24 -13.75
CA ALA A 333 6.64 10.99 -13.48
C ALA A 333 5.71 10.26 -12.50
N THR A 334 5.57 8.94 -12.65
CA THR A 334 4.79 8.11 -11.72
C THR A 334 5.40 8.14 -10.32
N HIS A 335 6.71 7.96 -10.20
CA HIS A 335 7.38 7.92 -8.91
C HIS A 335 7.28 9.26 -8.16
N ILE A 336 7.58 10.38 -8.81
CA ILE A 336 7.47 11.70 -8.17
C ILE A 336 6.02 12.02 -7.77
N ALA A 337 5.05 11.59 -8.56
CA ALA A 337 3.64 11.76 -8.24
C ALA A 337 3.21 10.90 -7.03
N GLU A 338 3.65 9.64 -6.95
CA GLU A 338 3.41 8.76 -5.79
C GLU A 338 4.09 9.31 -4.52
N MET A 339 5.32 9.79 -4.62
CA MET A 339 6.00 10.48 -3.52
C MET A 339 5.16 11.65 -2.98
N LEU A 340 4.53 12.46 -3.85
CA LEU A 340 3.63 13.54 -3.42
C LEU A 340 2.37 13.01 -2.75
N HIS A 341 1.81 11.90 -3.23
CA HIS A 341 0.68 11.25 -2.57
C HIS A 341 1.02 10.83 -1.14
N TYR A 342 2.16 10.19 -0.93
CA TYR A 342 2.59 9.79 0.41
C TYR A 342 2.89 10.99 1.29
N LEU A 343 3.61 11.98 0.80
CA LEU A 343 3.88 13.21 1.54
C LEU A 343 2.57 13.90 2.01
N ARG A 344 1.50 13.82 1.20
CA ARG A 344 0.17 14.37 1.52
C ARG A 344 -0.45 13.78 2.78
N ARG A 345 -0.08 12.56 3.16
CA ARG A 345 -0.58 11.88 4.36
C ARG A 345 -0.04 12.47 5.65
N GLY A 346 1.08 13.19 5.61
CA GLY A 346 1.74 13.82 6.74
C GLY A 346 2.97 13.03 7.19
N PRO A 347 4.18 13.62 7.02
CA PRO A 347 5.44 12.92 7.29
C PRO A 347 5.66 12.56 8.77
N GLU A 348 4.84 13.13 9.67
CA GLU A 348 4.89 12.86 11.10
C GLU A 348 4.17 11.58 11.55
N PHE A 349 3.45 10.90 10.64
CA PHE A 349 2.55 9.83 11.06
C PHE A 349 3.12 8.42 10.90
N TYR A 350 3.89 8.15 9.85
CA TYR A 350 4.46 6.80 9.62
C TYR A 350 5.48 6.75 8.47
N GLY A 351 5.98 5.54 8.17
CA GLY A 351 7.12 5.31 7.31
C GLY A 351 7.06 5.92 5.93
N ASP A 352 6.04 5.58 5.12
CA ASP A 352 5.94 6.07 3.74
C ASP A 352 5.93 7.61 3.61
N PRO A 353 5.12 8.39 4.38
CA PRO A 353 5.19 9.83 4.31
C PRO A 353 6.54 10.41 4.76
N GLY A 354 7.17 9.77 5.74
CA GLY A 354 8.52 10.15 6.19
C GLY A 354 9.56 9.88 5.12
N ALA A 355 9.46 8.77 4.39
CA ALA A 355 10.30 8.44 3.24
C ALA A 355 10.15 9.48 2.12
N ALA A 356 8.92 9.76 1.72
CA ALA A 356 8.63 10.77 0.70
C ALA A 356 9.20 12.16 1.07
N PHE A 357 9.17 12.52 2.36
CA PHE A 357 9.81 13.75 2.84
C PHE A 357 11.33 13.69 2.72
N VAL A 358 11.96 12.57 3.07
CA VAL A 358 13.41 12.33 2.92
C VAL A 358 13.84 12.47 1.46
N GLU A 359 13.13 11.79 0.56
CA GLU A 359 13.41 11.80 -0.87
C GLU A 359 13.33 13.22 -1.45
N LEU A 360 12.22 13.91 -1.23
CA LEU A 360 12.02 15.26 -1.73
C LEU A 360 13.04 16.25 -1.13
N SER A 361 13.34 16.10 0.16
CA SER A 361 14.35 16.92 0.83
C SER A 361 15.72 16.72 0.22
N PHE A 362 16.14 15.46 0.02
CA PHE A 362 17.44 15.16 -0.59
C PHE A 362 17.54 15.71 -2.02
N LEU A 363 16.51 15.44 -2.83
CA LEU A 363 16.50 15.88 -4.24
C LEU A 363 16.58 17.41 -4.36
N ALA A 364 15.83 18.13 -3.52
CA ALA A 364 15.82 19.61 -3.54
C ALA A 364 17.12 20.20 -3.00
N GLU A 365 17.62 19.73 -1.84
CA GLU A 365 18.83 20.28 -1.21
C GLU A 365 20.11 20.02 -2.04
N ASN A 366 20.08 19.00 -2.90
CA ASN A 366 21.19 18.69 -3.80
C ASN A 366 20.99 19.18 -5.24
N GLY A 367 19.91 19.93 -5.52
CA GLY A 367 19.67 20.60 -6.79
C GLY A 367 19.26 19.67 -7.93
N PHE A 368 18.68 18.52 -7.63
CA PHE A 368 18.12 17.59 -8.62
C PHE A 368 16.68 17.94 -9.01
N VAL A 369 15.97 18.64 -8.12
CA VAL A 369 14.70 19.31 -8.37
C VAL A 369 14.75 20.71 -7.77
N GLU A 370 13.95 21.63 -8.29
CA GLU A 370 13.82 22.97 -7.74
C GLU A 370 12.43 23.12 -7.08
N ILE A 371 12.40 23.63 -5.85
CA ILE A 371 11.16 23.95 -5.15
C ILE A 371 11.11 25.46 -4.94
N ASP A 372 10.12 26.10 -5.58
CA ASP A 372 9.92 27.55 -5.47
C ASP A 372 9.40 27.99 -4.08
N GLU A 373 9.23 29.29 -3.88
CA GLU A 373 8.71 29.85 -2.63
C GLU A 373 7.25 29.45 -2.36
N ALA A 374 6.51 29.13 -3.42
CA ALA A 374 5.11 28.65 -3.34
C ALA A 374 5.03 27.12 -3.14
N GLY A 375 6.14 26.40 -3.06
CA GLY A 375 6.17 24.94 -2.87
C GLY A 375 5.88 24.14 -4.14
N LYS A 376 5.98 24.76 -5.33
CA LYS A 376 5.94 24.05 -6.62
C LYS A 376 7.27 23.45 -6.95
N ILE A 377 7.26 22.30 -7.60
CA ILE A 377 8.43 21.50 -7.93
C ILE A 377 8.66 21.55 -9.43
N SER A 378 9.80 22.06 -9.84
CA SER A 378 10.30 21.96 -11.22
C SER A 378 11.33 20.83 -11.32
N TRP A 379 11.19 19.98 -12.32
CA TRP A 379 12.02 18.80 -12.51
C TRP A 379 12.19 18.42 -13.99
N ASP A 380 13.23 17.68 -14.26
CA ASP A 380 13.44 16.99 -15.55
C ASP A 380 13.87 15.54 -15.32
N GLU A 381 13.67 14.70 -16.33
CA GLU A 381 13.92 13.25 -16.25
C GLU A 381 15.36 12.94 -15.85
N ASP A 382 16.33 13.55 -16.53
CA ASP A 382 17.74 13.26 -16.29
C ASP A 382 18.21 13.74 -14.91
N GLY A 383 17.75 14.90 -14.48
CA GLY A 383 18.00 15.43 -13.12
C GLY A 383 17.43 14.52 -12.07
N PHE A 384 16.17 14.13 -12.23
CA PHE A 384 15.49 13.24 -11.30
C PHE A 384 16.17 11.86 -11.19
N CYS A 385 16.45 11.19 -12.31
CA CYS A 385 17.14 9.90 -12.30
C CYS A 385 18.55 9.97 -11.68
N ARG A 386 19.33 11.02 -11.98
CA ARG A 386 20.62 11.23 -11.31
C ARG A 386 20.45 11.46 -9.81
N GLY A 387 19.42 12.20 -9.42
CA GLY A 387 19.08 12.46 -8.03
C GLY A 387 18.74 11.19 -7.26
N MET A 388 17.92 10.32 -7.84
CA MET A 388 17.56 9.03 -7.24
C MET A 388 18.79 8.11 -7.14
N THR A 389 19.66 8.07 -8.13
CA THR A 389 20.94 7.33 -8.03
C THR A 389 21.85 7.89 -6.93
N ALA A 390 21.95 9.22 -6.83
CA ALA A 390 22.73 9.85 -5.76
C ALA A 390 22.12 9.59 -4.37
N LEU A 391 20.79 9.59 -4.26
CA LEU A 391 20.08 9.26 -3.03
C LEU A 391 20.30 7.80 -2.63
N ALA A 392 20.22 6.86 -3.58
CA ALA A 392 20.54 5.45 -3.32
C ALA A 392 21.97 5.28 -2.78
N SER A 393 22.94 5.97 -3.36
CA SER A 393 24.32 5.95 -2.85
C SER A 393 24.42 6.53 -1.44
N ALA A 394 23.75 7.65 -1.17
CA ALA A 394 23.74 8.28 0.15
C ALA A 394 23.02 7.41 1.21
N LEU A 395 21.94 6.74 0.83
CA LEU A 395 21.26 5.75 1.68
C LEU A 395 22.18 4.55 1.97
N THR A 396 22.89 4.02 0.96
CA THR A 396 23.87 2.95 1.18
C THR A 396 24.96 3.37 2.17
N GLU A 397 25.51 4.58 2.02
CA GLU A 397 26.51 5.11 2.95
C GLU A 397 25.96 5.31 4.37
N ALA A 398 24.71 5.81 4.47
CA ALA A 398 24.06 6.05 5.76
C ALA A 398 23.71 4.76 6.52
N THR A 399 23.55 3.65 5.80
CA THR A 399 23.06 2.39 6.35
C THR A 399 24.12 1.30 6.49
N VAL A 400 25.29 1.49 5.91
CA VAL A 400 26.43 0.58 6.04
C VAL A 400 27.18 0.86 7.33
N GLY A 401 27.41 -0.18 8.14
CA GLY A 401 28.08 -0.08 9.44
C GLY A 401 27.11 0.05 10.62
N ALA A 402 27.61 0.41 11.79
CA ALA A 402 26.78 0.60 12.97
C ALA A 402 25.92 1.86 12.81
N PRO A 403 24.62 1.81 13.10
CA PRO A 403 23.76 2.98 13.11
C PRO A 403 24.19 3.90 14.25
N ASP A 404 25.02 4.88 13.93
CA ASP A 404 25.52 5.86 14.86
C ASP A 404 25.24 7.28 14.35
N GLU A 405 25.67 8.29 15.09
CA GLU A 405 25.55 9.71 14.72
C GLU A 405 26.17 10.05 13.35
N ARG A 406 27.00 9.18 12.79
CA ARG A 406 27.68 9.37 11.51
C ARG A 406 26.96 8.77 10.32
N GLY A 407 26.05 7.85 10.57
CA GLY A 407 25.29 7.16 9.54
C GLY A 407 23.84 7.65 9.47
N SER A 408 22.94 6.77 9.80
CA SER A 408 21.49 6.96 9.65
C SER A 408 20.94 8.17 10.43
N GLU A 409 21.42 8.43 11.67
CA GLU A 409 20.99 9.59 12.45
C GLU A 409 21.40 10.91 11.77
N ALA A 410 22.65 11.01 11.30
CA ALA A 410 23.13 12.19 10.61
C ALA A 410 22.39 12.45 9.30
N PHE A 411 22.07 11.39 8.57
CA PHE A 411 21.29 11.46 7.34
C PHE A 411 19.87 11.96 7.62
N LEU A 412 19.18 11.36 8.58
CA LEU A 412 17.82 11.76 8.96
C LEU A 412 17.77 13.15 9.62
N ALA A 413 18.80 13.53 10.38
CA ALA A 413 18.90 14.88 10.93
C ALA A 413 19.04 15.95 9.84
N ARG A 414 19.52 15.59 8.66
CA ARG A 414 19.67 16.50 7.51
C ARG A 414 18.44 16.50 6.59
N TYR A 415 17.83 15.35 6.34
CA TYR A 415 16.81 15.19 5.32
C TYR A 415 15.47 14.69 5.85
N GLY A 416 15.43 14.15 7.07
CA GLY A 416 14.23 13.60 7.69
C GLY A 416 13.32 14.67 8.29
N TRP A 417 12.08 14.32 8.53
CA TRP A 417 11.11 15.15 9.25
C TRP A 417 11.56 15.36 10.71
N PRO A 418 11.45 16.55 11.30
CA PRO A 418 10.88 17.80 10.77
C PRO A 418 11.94 18.84 10.32
N THR A 419 12.96 18.44 9.59
CA THR A 419 14.03 19.33 9.15
C THR A 419 13.50 20.42 8.22
N GLU A 420 13.96 21.67 8.44
CA GLU A 420 13.59 22.84 7.64
C GLU A 420 14.26 22.82 6.26
N THR A 421 13.78 21.93 5.39
CA THR A 421 14.22 21.78 4.00
C THR A 421 13.25 22.44 3.03
N ALA A 422 13.59 22.50 1.75
CA ALA A 422 12.69 22.98 0.71
C ALA A 422 11.40 22.14 0.61
N ALA A 423 11.47 20.83 0.90
CA ALA A 423 10.30 19.94 0.93
C ALA A 423 9.20 20.40 1.90
N MET A 424 9.59 21.09 3.00
CA MET A 424 8.63 21.67 3.93
C MET A 424 7.68 22.67 3.25
N ARG A 425 8.15 23.43 2.25
CA ARG A 425 7.28 24.37 1.51
C ARG A 425 6.21 23.64 0.72
N THR A 426 6.59 22.55 0.06
CA THR A 426 5.62 21.71 -0.68
C THR A 426 4.58 21.09 0.26
N TRP A 427 5.04 20.55 1.38
CA TRP A 427 4.12 19.97 2.37
C TRP A 427 3.17 21.02 2.97
N ASN A 428 3.66 22.23 3.33
CA ASN A 428 2.83 23.32 3.81
C ASN A 428 1.77 23.73 2.78
N ARG A 429 2.16 23.84 1.51
CA ARG A 429 1.20 24.13 0.43
C ARG A 429 0.12 23.05 0.31
N MET A 430 0.50 21.77 0.36
CA MET A 430 -0.49 20.68 0.35
C MET A 430 -1.47 20.81 1.51
N SER A 431 -0.97 21.16 2.68
CA SER A 431 -1.76 21.26 3.92
C SER A 431 -2.73 22.44 3.89
N GLU A 432 -2.30 23.58 3.35
CA GLU A 432 -3.04 24.84 3.41
C GLU A 432 -3.93 25.06 2.18
N GLU A 433 -3.40 24.83 0.97
CA GLU A 433 -4.07 25.17 -0.28
C GLU A 433 -4.77 23.97 -0.94
N LEU A 434 -4.23 22.76 -0.76
CA LEU A 434 -4.75 21.55 -1.37
C LEU A 434 -5.52 20.66 -0.39
N ALA A 435 -5.99 21.23 0.71
CA ALA A 435 -6.81 20.51 1.70
C ALA A 435 -8.09 19.88 1.10
N GLY A 436 -8.58 20.40 -0.04
CA GLY A 436 -9.71 19.82 -0.76
C GLY A 436 -9.41 18.55 -1.54
N VAL A 437 -8.11 18.22 -1.80
CA VAL A 437 -7.74 16.93 -2.38
C VAL A 437 -7.84 15.88 -1.27
N PRO A 438 -8.57 14.78 -1.47
CA PRO A 438 -8.76 13.78 -0.43
C PRO A 438 -7.42 13.11 -0.05
N THR A 439 -7.35 12.62 1.18
CA THR A 439 -6.21 11.83 1.67
C THR A 439 -6.45 10.32 1.56
N SER A 440 -7.68 9.93 1.29
CA SER A 440 -8.10 8.55 1.13
C SER A 440 -9.26 8.48 0.13
N ILE A 441 -9.45 7.33 -0.50
CA ILE A 441 -10.58 7.08 -1.38
C ILE A 441 -11.69 6.44 -0.55
N ALA A 442 -12.90 6.98 -0.68
CA ALA A 442 -14.11 6.33 -0.23
C ALA A 442 -14.92 5.92 -1.46
N PHE A 443 -15.12 4.64 -1.62
CA PHE A 443 -15.99 4.11 -2.68
C PHE A 443 -17.34 3.80 -2.07
N TYR A 444 -18.35 4.58 -2.41
CA TYR A 444 -19.74 4.28 -2.05
C TYR A 444 -20.53 4.09 -3.33
N ARG A 445 -20.93 2.86 -3.62
CA ARG A 445 -22.10 2.63 -4.49
C ARG A 445 -23.24 2.16 -3.61
N PRO A 446 -24.37 2.87 -3.59
CA PRO A 446 -25.61 2.31 -3.05
C PRO A 446 -25.94 1.03 -3.83
N THR A 447 -26.24 -0.05 -3.13
CA THR A 447 -26.76 -1.28 -3.71
C THR A 447 -28.23 -1.12 -4.11
N ASP A 448 -28.57 -0.08 -4.81
CA ASP A 448 -29.86 0.02 -5.47
C ASP A 448 -29.77 -0.82 -6.74
N GLY A 449 -30.50 -1.94 -6.79
CA GLY A 449 -30.50 -2.95 -7.85
C GLY A 449 -30.77 -2.45 -9.27
N GLY A 450 -29.97 -1.50 -9.72
CA GLY A 450 -30.00 -0.89 -11.03
C GLY A 450 -28.63 -0.99 -11.70
N THR A 451 -28.65 -1.54 -12.89
CA THR A 451 -27.61 -1.64 -13.90
C THR A 451 -26.45 -0.64 -13.77
N ALA A 452 -25.23 -1.17 -13.83
CA ALA A 452 -23.97 -0.46 -13.87
C ALA A 452 -24.03 0.81 -14.76
N ALA A 453 -24.03 1.98 -14.15
CA ALA A 453 -23.75 3.23 -14.83
C ALA A 453 -22.30 3.60 -14.58
N SER A 454 -21.58 3.75 -15.68
CA SER A 454 -20.18 4.17 -15.82
C SER A 454 -19.69 5.11 -14.72
N ALA A 455 -18.51 4.79 -14.18
CA ALA A 455 -17.83 5.48 -13.07
C ALA A 455 -17.22 6.84 -13.44
N THR A 456 -17.90 7.67 -14.21
CA THR A 456 -17.38 8.97 -14.67
C THR A 456 -17.75 10.17 -13.81
N HIS A 457 -18.29 10.03 -12.59
CA HIS A 457 -18.53 11.17 -11.71
C HIS A 457 -18.45 10.78 -10.22
N ALA A 458 -17.25 10.58 -9.71
CA ALA A 458 -16.98 10.55 -8.26
C ALA A 458 -16.28 11.84 -7.79
N GLY A 459 -16.81 12.96 -8.19
CA GLY A 459 -16.34 14.29 -7.77
C GLY A 459 -17.45 15.09 -7.10
N GLN A 460 -18.02 14.61 -5.98
CA GLN A 460 -18.72 15.48 -5.05
C GLN A 460 -18.42 15.07 -3.62
N ALA A 461 -17.49 15.80 -3.03
CA ALA A 461 -17.26 15.79 -1.61
C ALA A 461 -18.57 16.16 -0.89
N VAL A 462 -19.01 15.29 0.01
CA VAL A 462 -20.00 15.68 1.02
C VAL A 462 -19.23 16.43 2.09
N ALA A 463 -19.28 17.76 2.01
CA ALA A 463 -18.94 18.63 3.11
C ALA A 463 -20.13 18.66 4.07
N SER A 464 -19.98 18.12 5.24
CA SER A 464 -20.76 18.48 6.43
C SER A 464 -19.99 18.09 7.70
#